data_b84e737ea80ffc3fe3a781b780694629
#
_entry.id   b84e737ea80ffc3fe3a781b780694629
#
_cell.length_a   1.000
_cell.length_b   1.000
_cell.length_c   1.000
_cell.angle_alpha   90.00
_cell.angle_beta   90.00
_cell.angle_gamma   90.00
#
_symmetry.space_group_name_H-M   'P 1'
#
loop_
_entity.id
_entity.type
_entity.pdbx_description
1 polymer ?
#
loop_
_entity_poly.entity_id
_entity_poly.type
_entity_poly.pdbx_seq_one_letter_code
_entity_poly.pdbx_strand_id
1 'polypeptide(L)'
;MSYTGSYLWSVRQHVGSRLLLVPGAQVLLLDDRGRVLFQQRADTGVWELPAGACEEGSDFTGTAVRELAEETGLRVERADLVAFGSLSDPRIHTLTYPNGDVTHCFALCFLARRWSGALRVGRDEVTRAEFRDPADPPGPLHPPTAVVLEMFRAFSSTGRFQAR
;
A
#
# COMPACT_ATOMS: atom_id res chain seq x y z
N MET A 1 -5.98 5.79 -9.71
CA MET A 1 -5.75 5.98 -11.17
C MET A 1 -5.69 4.59 -11.79
N SER A 2 -6.36 4.34 -12.91
CA SER A 2 -6.24 3.03 -13.58
C SER A 2 -4.77 2.77 -13.94
N TYR A 3 -4.31 1.51 -13.82
CA TYR A 3 -2.97 1.10 -14.26
C TYR A 3 -2.65 1.58 -15.68
N THR A 4 -3.63 1.52 -16.58
CA THR A 4 -3.51 2.07 -17.95
C THR A 4 -3.38 3.58 -17.90
N GLY A 5 -2.28 4.11 -18.43
CA GLY A 5 -1.96 5.53 -18.45
C GLY A 5 -1.07 6.00 -17.28
N SER A 6 -0.74 5.12 -16.33
CA SER A 6 0.23 5.43 -15.28
C SER A 6 1.67 5.53 -15.82
N TYR A 7 2.57 6.12 -15.04
CA TYR A 7 3.99 6.12 -15.35
C TYR A 7 4.53 4.70 -15.58
N LEU A 8 4.21 3.78 -14.67
CA LEU A 8 4.66 2.40 -14.77
C LEU A 8 4.15 1.72 -16.07
N TRP A 9 2.88 1.95 -16.42
CA TRP A 9 2.32 1.47 -17.69
C TRP A 9 3.09 2.02 -18.88
N SER A 10 3.42 3.32 -18.91
CA SER A 10 4.15 3.95 -20.00
C SER A 10 5.55 3.35 -20.17
N VAL A 11 6.27 3.12 -19.08
CA VAL A 11 7.58 2.46 -19.10
C VAL A 11 7.47 1.03 -19.62
N ARG A 12 6.42 0.28 -19.22
CA ARG A 12 6.16 -1.10 -19.67
C ARG A 12 5.98 -1.22 -21.16
N GLN A 13 5.43 -0.20 -21.84
CA GLN A 13 5.31 -0.21 -23.31
C GLN A 13 6.68 -0.31 -24.01
N HIS A 14 7.77 0.09 -23.36
CA HIS A 14 9.12 0.08 -23.91
C HIS A 14 9.97 -1.10 -23.45
N VAL A 15 9.73 -1.62 -22.24
CA VAL A 15 10.60 -2.63 -21.63
C VAL A 15 9.93 -3.98 -21.38
N GLY A 16 8.62 -4.09 -21.63
CA GLY A 16 7.84 -5.30 -21.40
C GLY A 16 7.80 -5.72 -19.92
N SER A 17 7.73 -7.02 -19.69
CA SER A 17 7.60 -7.61 -18.33
C SER A 17 8.92 -7.68 -17.55
N ARG A 18 9.98 -7.06 -18.05
CA ARG A 18 11.27 -7.00 -17.37
C ARG A 18 11.14 -6.46 -15.96
N LEU A 19 11.94 -6.98 -15.00
CA LEU A 19 11.97 -6.46 -13.64
C LEU A 19 12.24 -4.95 -13.62
N LEU A 20 11.37 -4.20 -12.96
CA LEU A 20 11.53 -2.77 -12.70
C LEU A 20 11.66 -2.50 -11.21
N LEU A 21 12.50 -1.54 -10.86
CA LEU A 21 12.57 -0.97 -9.51
C LEU A 21 11.50 0.11 -9.40
N VAL A 22 10.56 -0.06 -8.46
CA VAL A 22 9.37 0.79 -8.38
C VAL A 22 9.29 1.44 -7.00
N PRO A 23 9.44 2.79 -6.90
CA PRO A 23 9.14 3.51 -5.68
C PRO A 23 7.63 3.55 -5.46
N GLY A 24 7.20 3.44 -4.21
CA GLY A 24 5.79 3.47 -3.84
C GLY A 24 5.57 3.85 -2.39
N ALA A 25 4.31 4.00 -2.02
CA ALA A 25 3.90 4.26 -0.65
C ALA A 25 2.73 3.35 -0.27
N GLN A 26 2.64 3.06 1.04
CA GLN A 26 1.50 2.33 1.59
C GLN A 26 1.06 2.94 2.92
N VAL A 27 -0.22 2.79 3.24
CA VAL A 27 -0.84 3.42 4.40
C VAL A 27 -1.44 2.37 5.32
N LEU A 28 -0.95 2.31 6.56
CA LEU A 28 -1.59 1.63 7.66
C LEU A 28 -2.54 2.62 8.35
N LEU A 29 -3.82 2.53 8.00
CA LEU A 29 -4.86 3.40 8.55
C LEU A 29 -5.52 2.74 9.74
N LEU A 30 -5.55 3.44 10.88
CA LEU A 30 -6.19 2.97 12.11
C LEU A 30 -7.52 3.69 12.35
N ASP A 31 -8.52 2.93 12.79
CA ASP A 31 -9.73 3.50 13.35
C ASP A 31 -9.60 3.78 14.88
N ASP A 32 -10.66 4.34 15.48
CA ASP A 32 -10.71 4.69 16.90
C ASP A 32 -10.60 3.48 17.84
N ARG A 33 -10.80 2.26 17.30
CA ARG A 33 -10.69 1.00 18.04
C ARG A 33 -9.33 0.32 17.84
N GLY A 34 -8.41 0.96 17.10
CA GLY A 34 -7.10 0.41 16.78
C GLY A 34 -7.11 -0.69 15.71
N ARG A 35 -8.23 -0.82 14.96
CA ARG A 35 -8.31 -1.75 13.83
C ARG A 35 -7.67 -1.13 12.61
N VAL A 36 -7.02 -1.96 11.81
CA VAL A 36 -6.34 -1.60 10.56
C VAL A 36 -7.29 -1.77 9.39
N LEU A 37 -7.25 -0.81 8.45
CA LEU A 37 -7.93 -0.93 7.17
C LEU A 37 -7.16 -1.89 6.27
N PHE A 38 -7.82 -2.94 5.82
CA PHE A 38 -7.35 -3.85 4.78
C PHE A 38 -8.24 -3.74 3.55
N GLN A 39 -7.66 -3.98 2.38
CA GLN A 39 -8.37 -4.05 1.11
C GLN A 39 -8.04 -5.34 0.38
N GLN A 40 -8.99 -5.86 -0.40
CA GLN A 40 -8.83 -7.07 -1.19
C GLN A 40 -8.61 -6.72 -2.65
N ARG A 41 -7.49 -7.16 -3.20
CA ARG A 41 -7.14 -6.94 -4.61
C ARG A 41 -8.12 -7.65 -5.56
N ALA A 42 -8.48 -6.98 -6.64
CA ALA A 42 -9.35 -7.55 -7.68
C ALA A 42 -8.64 -8.62 -8.53
N ASP A 43 -7.33 -8.47 -8.76
CA ASP A 43 -6.55 -9.35 -9.63
C ASP A 43 -6.14 -10.68 -9.00
N THR A 44 -5.82 -10.68 -7.71
CA THR A 44 -5.28 -11.85 -6.99
C THR A 44 -6.18 -12.35 -5.86
N GLY A 45 -7.11 -11.52 -5.39
CA GLY A 45 -7.97 -11.82 -4.24
C GLY A 45 -7.26 -11.80 -2.88
N VAL A 46 -5.97 -11.43 -2.83
CA VAL A 46 -5.24 -11.30 -1.56
C VAL A 46 -5.59 -9.99 -0.86
N TRP A 47 -5.46 -9.99 0.46
CA TRP A 47 -5.67 -8.80 1.28
C TRP A 47 -4.36 -8.07 1.54
N GLU A 48 -4.40 -6.76 1.44
CA GLU A 48 -3.24 -5.89 1.64
C GLU A 48 -3.63 -4.56 2.30
N LEU A 49 -2.65 -3.70 2.56
CA LEU A 49 -2.87 -2.31 2.92
C LEU A 49 -3.05 -1.47 1.65
N PRO A 50 -3.79 -0.33 1.70
CA PRO A 50 -3.81 0.63 0.61
C PRO A 50 -2.39 1.05 0.20
N ALA A 51 -2.06 0.91 -1.08
CA ALA A 51 -0.70 1.10 -1.58
C ALA A 51 -0.66 1.35 -3.08
N GLY A 52 0.33 2.11 -3.54
CA GLY A 52 0.57 2.27 -4.96
C GLY A 52 1.93 2.84 -5.31
N ALA A 53 2.21 2.86 -6.61
CA ALA A 53 3.44 3.38 -7.17
C ALA A 53 3.44 4.90 -7.23
N CYS A 54 4.63 5.48 -7.09
CA CYS A 54 4.80 6.92 -7.31
C CYS A 54 4.60 7.24 -8.80
N GLU A 55 3.94 8.37 -9.04
CA GLU A 55 3.77 8.97 -10.36
C GLU A 55 4.71 10.16 -10.53
N GLU A 56 4.94 10.57 -11.78
CA GLU A 56 5.75 11.76 -12.09
C GLU A 56 5.24 13.00 -11.33
N GLY A 57 6.14 13.72 -10.71
CA GLY A 57 5.82 14.90 -9.90
C GLY A 57 5.23 14.61 -8.52
N SER A 58 5.06 13.34 -8.14
CA SER A 58 4.56 12.92 -6.83
C SER A 58 5.70 12.57 -5.87
N ASP A 59 5.54 12.92 -4.60
CA ASP A 59 6.36 12.41 -3.52
C ASP A 59 5.66 11.23 -2.80
N PHE A 60 6.35 10.56 -1.88
CA PHE A 60 5.77 9.42 -1.15
C PHE A 60 4.50 9.79 -0.37
N THR A 61 4.47 10.98 0.24
CA THR A 61 3.30 11.46 1.01
C THR A 61 2.11 11.72 0.08
N GLY A 62 2.35 12.37 -1.07
CA GLY A 62 1.33 12.60 -2.09
C GLY A 62 0.80 11.30 -2.68
N THR A 63 1.68 10.33 -2.93
CA THR A 63 1.30 8.99 -3.37
C THR A 63 0.39 8.31 -2.34
N ALA A 64 0.77 8.32 -1.06
CA ALA A 64 -0.02 7.73 0.02
C ALA A 64 -1.44 8.34 0.12
N VAL A 65 -1.54 9.68 0.06
CA VAL A 65 -2.84 10.38 0.10
C VAL A 65 -3.69 10.02 -1.10
N ARG A 66 -3.11 10.02 -2.29
CA ARG A 66 -3.81 9.72 -3.54
C ARG A 66 -4.33 8.29 -3.56
N GLU A 67 -3.48 7.31 -3.32
CA GLU A 67 -3.84 5.89 -3.36
C GLU A 67 -4.93 5.56 -2.34
N LEU A 68 -4.79 6.02 -1.10
CA LEU A 68 -5.84 5.82 -0.09
C LEU A 68 -7.19 6.33 -0.57
N ALA A 69 -7.22 7.54 -1.18
CA ALA A 69 -8.46 8.14 -1.64
C ALA A 69 -9.05 7.41 -2.86
N GLU A 70 -8.23 7.00 -3.81
CA GLU A 70 -8.67 6.31 -5.03
C GLU A 70 -9.18 4.90 -4.73
N GLU A 71 -8.46 4.15 -3.90
CA GLU A 71 -8.78 2.76 -3.59
C GLU A 71 -9.93 2.61 -2.59
N THR A 72 -10.04 3.54 -1.62
CA THR A 72 -10.95 3.36 -0.47
C THR A 72 -11.97 4.48 -0.28
N GLY A 73 -11.82 5.62 -0.95
CA GLY A 73 -12.64 6.82 -0.75
C GLY A 73 -12.35 7.57 0.54
N LEU A 74 -11.43 7.08 1.38
CA LEU A 74 -11.01 7.74 2.61
C LEU A 74 -9.92 8.76 2.33
N ARG A 75 -9.87 9.82 3.12
CA ARG A 75 -8.95 10.94 2.96
C ARG A 75 -8.16 11.17 4.23
N VAL A 76 -6.88 11.41 4.06
CA VAL A 76 -5.93 11.77 5.12
C VAL A 76 -5.22 13.05 4.73
N GLU A 77 -4.98 13.93 5.69
CA GLU A 77 -4.15 15.09 5.47
C GLU A 77 -2.66 14.71 5.50
N ARG A 78 -1.85 15.34 4.64
CA ARG A 78 -0.40 15.07 4.59
C ARG A 78 0.28 15.19 5.95
N ALA A 79 -0.17 16.14 6.78
CA ALA A 79 0.36 16.37 8.12
C ALA A 79 0.01 15.27 9.13
N ASP A 80 -0.98 14.43 8.83
CA ASP A 80 -1.41 13.31 9.69
C ASP A 80 -0.72 11.99 9.35
N LEU A 81 0.09 11.97 8.30
CA LEU A 81 0.88 10.81 7.91
C LEU A 81 2.21 10.78 8.68
N VAL A 82 2.44 9.69 9.40
CA VAL A 82 3.68 9.44 10.13
C VAL A 82 4.43 8.30 9.45
N ALA A 83 5.59 8.59 8.86
CA ALA A 83 6.43 7.54 8.28
C ALA A 83 6.99 6.66 9.42
N PHE A 84 6.68 5.37 9.40
CA PHE A 84 7.12 4.43 10.44
C PHE A 84 8.08 3.35 9.93
N GLY A 85 8.21 3.18 8.64
CA GLY A 85 9.15 2.22 8.08
C GLY A 85 9.27 2.28 6.56
N SER A 86 10.23 1.54 6.05
CA SER A 86 10.39 1.26 4.61
C SER A 86 10.57 -0.23 4.37
N LEU A 87 9.96 -0.75 3.32
CA LEU A 87 10.08 -2.14 2.90
C LEU A 87 10.66 -2.21 1.50
N SER A 88 11.85 -2.82 1.38
CA SER A 88 12.57 -2.95 0.11
C SER A 88 13.35 -4.26 -0.01
N ASP A 89 13.22 -5.21 0.93
CA ASP A 89 13.88 -6.52 0.82
C ASP A 89 13.40 -7.23 -0.45
N PRO A 90 14.28 -7.53 -1.42
CA PRO A 90 13.89 -8.15 -2.69
C PRO A 90 13.27 -9.54 -2.53
N ARG A 91 13.57 -10.25 -1.43
CA ARG A 91 12.98 -11.56 -1.13
C ARG A 91 11.52 -11.47 -0.72
N ILE A 92 11.08 -10.29 -0.28
CA ILE A 92 9.73 -10.03 0.25
C ILE A 92 8.94 -9.17 -0.74
N HIS A 93 9.57 -8.13 -1.31
CA HIS A 93 8.87 -7.10 -2.06
C HIS A 93 9.19 -7.12 -3.57
N THR A 94 9.62 -8.28 -4.10
CA THR A 94 9.59 -8.56 -5.54
C THR A 94 8.29 -9.29 -5.86
N LEU A 95 7.45 -8.63 -6.66
CA LEU A 95 6.10 -9.07 -7.00
C LEU A 95 6.05 -9.49 -8.46
N THR A 96 5.39 -10.62 -8.73
CA THR A 96 5.02 -11.05 -10.08
C THR A 96 3.52 -10.97 -10.23
N TYR A 97 3.06 -10.17 -11.19
CA TYR A 97 1.64 -9.97 -11.46
C TYR A 97 1.08 -11.02 -12.42
N PRO A 98 -0.25 -11.22 -12.47
CA PRO A 98 -0.87 -12.22 -13.36
C PRO A 98 -0.56 -12.03 -14.86
N ASN A 99 -0.28 -10.79 -15.28
CA ASN A 99 0.14 -10.47 -16.66
C ASN A 99 1.61 -10.77 -16.95
N GLY A 100 2.36 -11.29 -15.97
CA GLY A 100 3.78 -11.62 -16.07
C GLY A 100 4.73 -10.46 -15.76
N ASP A 101 4.24 -9.28 -15.43
CA ASP A 101 5.07 -8.16 -15.02
C ASP A 101 5.77 -8.46 -13.69
N VAL A 102 7.04 -8.03 -13.58
CA VAL A 102 7.82 -8.18 -12.35
C VAL A 102 8.25 -6.82 -11.85
N THR A 103 7.98 -6.56 -10.55
CA THR A 103 8.43 -5.34 -9.87
C THR A 103 9.18 -5.69 -8.59
N HIS A 104 10.26 -4.97 -8.32
CA HIS A 104 10.87 -4.89 -7.00
C HIS A 104 10.49 -3.53 -6.41
N CYS A 105 9.63 -3.54 -5.40
CA CYS A 105 9.06 -2.33 -4.81
C CYS A 105 9.92 -1.80 -3.66
N PHE A 106 10.05 -0.48 -3.62
CA PHE A 106 10.66 0.30 -2.53
C PHE A 106 9.57 1.15 -1.92
N ALA A 107 8.89 0.66 -0.91
CA ALA A 107 7.74 1.33 -0.33
C ALA A 107 8.07 2.05 0.96
N LEU A 108 7.66 3.32 1.07
CA LEU A 108 7.59 4.03 2.34
C LEU A 108 6.25 3.74 3.00
N CYS A 109 6.30 3.30 4.28
CA CYS A 109 5.13 2.89 5.04
C CYS A 109 4.70 4.03 5.98
N PHE A 110 3.46 4.49 5.82
CA PHE A 110 2.85 5.53 6.64
C PHE A 110 1.80 4.96 7.58
N LEU A 111 1.76 5.51 8.79
CA LEU A 111 0.68 5.35 9.76
C LEU A 111 -0.21 6.59 9.74
N ALA A 112 -1.53 6.41 9.72
CA ALA A 112 -2.48 7.48 9.95
C ALA A 112 -3.56 7.05 10.96
N ARG A 113 -3.94 7.99 11.85
CA ARG A 113 -4.97 7.82 12.88
C ARG A 113 -6.11 8.81 12.72
N ARG A 114 -5.94 9.84 11.89
CA ARG A 114 -6.96 10.84 11.58
C ARG A 114 -7.24 10.80 10.09
N TRP A 115 -8.49 10.66 9.78
CA TRP A 115 -8.98 10.54 8.41
C TRP A 115 -10.46 10.96 8.34
N SER A 116 -10.95 11.14 7.14
CA SER A 116 -12.33 11.53 6.84
C SER A 116 -12.87 10.80 5.63
N GLY A 117 -14.11 11.03 5.29
CA GLY A 117 -14.75 10.40 4.12
C GLY A 117 -15.56 9.16 4.51
N ALA A 118 -16.05 8.47 3.49
CA ALA A 118 -16.81 7.24 3.63
C ALA A 118 -16.12 6.12 2.85
N LEU A 119 -16.00 4.95 3.44
CA LEU A 119 -15.40 3.77 2.82
C LEU A 119 -16.18 3.39 1.55
N ARG A 120 -15.54 3.52 0.41
CA ARG A 120 -16.06 3.19 -0.92
C ARG A 120 -14.93 2.65 -1.76
N VAL A 121 -14.94 1.37 -2.05
CA VAL A 121 -13.89 0.74 -2.87
C VAL A 121 -13.93 1.21 -4.32
N GLY A 122 -12.75 1.51 -4.85
CA GLY A 122 -12.53 1.72 -6.29
C GLY A 122 -12.63 0.38 -7.01
N ARG A 123 -13.68 0.15 -7.79
CA ARG A 123 -14.10 -1.17 -8.28
C ARG A 123 -13.12 -1.88 -9.23
N ASP A 124 -12.18 -1.16 -9.82
CA ASP A 124 -11.27 -1.74 -10.82
C ASP A 124 -10.07 -2.48 -10.19
N GLU A 125 -9.62 -2.03 -9.04
CA GLU A 125 -8.41 -2.55 -8.38
C GLU A 125 -8.71 -3.23 -7.03
N VAL A 126 -9.79 -2.80 -6.35
CA VAL A 126 -10.20 -3.27 -5.02
C VAL A 126 -11.64 -3.78 -5.04
N THR A 127 -11.86 -5.01 -4.58
CA THR A 127 -13.19 -5.61 -4.52
C THR A 127 -13.86 -5.38 -3.17
N ARG A 128 -13.08 -5.32 -2.10
CA ARG A 128 -13.56 -5.18 -0.70
C ARG A 128 -12.54 -4.37 0.11
N ALA A 129 -13.04 -3.67 1.13
CA ALA A 129 -12.19 -3.08 2.15
C ALA A 129 -12.91 -3.13 3.50
N GLU A 130 -12.17 -3.42 4.57
CA GLU A 130 -12.72 -3.52 5.93
C GLU A 130 -11.68 -3.23 7.00
N PHE A 131 -12.13 -2.74 8.15
CA PHE A 131 -11.29 -2.59 9.34
C PHE A 131 -11.28 -3.89 10.15
N ARG A 132 -10.08 -4.42 10.40
CA ARG A 132 -9.87 -5.65 11.18
C ARG A 132 -8.77 -5.46 12.22
N ASP A 133 -8.85 -6.29 13.26
CA ASP A 133 -7.78 -6.37 14.25
C ASP A 133 -6.46 -6.77 13.57
N PRO A 134 -5.37 -6.01 13.76
CA PRO A 134 -4.07 -6.37 13.18
C PRO A 134 -3.49 -7.70 13.71
N ALA A 135 -4.04 -8.24 14.80
CA ALA A 135 -3.71 -9.58 15.29
C ALA A 135 -4.50 -10.70 14.59
N ASP A 136 -5.63 -10.36 13.95
CA ASP A 136 -6.49 -11.27 13.18
C ASP A 136 -6.82 -10.64 11.81
N PRO A 137 -5.81 -10.47 10.94
CA PRO A 137 -6.01 -9.88 9.61
C PRO A 137 -6.85 -10.81 8.73
N PRO A 138 -7.55 -10.27 7.71
CA PRO A 138 -8.27 -11.09 6.76
C PRO A 138 -7.29 -11.91 5.89
N GLY A 139 -7.74 -13.04 5.37
CA GLY A 139 -6.90 -13.92 4.54
C GLY A 139 -7.52 -14.29 3.19
N PRO A 140 -6.69 -14.69 2.21
CA PRO A 140 -5.23 -14.76 2.27
C PRO A 140 -4.57 -13.37 2.30
N LEU A 141 -3.55 -13.22 3.14
CA LEU A 141 -2.85 -11.95 3.30
C LEU A 141 -1.66 -11.88 2.33
N HIS A 142 -1.48 -10.73 1.69
CA HIS A 142 -0.31 -10.44 0.86
C HIS A 142 0.98 -10.51 1.71
N PRO A 143 2.01 -11.29 1.32
CA PRO A 143 3.20 -11.50 2.15
C PRO A 143 3.90 -10.20 2.60
N PRO A 144 4.11 -9.17 1.75
CA PRO A 144 4.65 -7.89 2.19
C PRO A 144 3.82 -7.23 3.30
N THR A 145 2.49 -7.34 3.26
CA THR A 145 1.61 -6.77 4.28
C THR A 145 1.86 -7.40 5.66
N ALA A 146 2.11 -8.71 5.74
CA ALA A 146 2.45 -9.36 7.00
C ALA A 146 3.71 -8.74 7.63
N VAL A 147 4.75 -8.49 6.82
CA VAL A 147 5.98 -7.84 7.27
C VAL A 147 5.74 -6.41 7.74
N VAL A 148 4.89 -5.66 7.03
CA VAL A 148 4.54 -4.29 7.43
C VAL A 148 3.79 -4.25 8.76
N LEU A 149 2.91 -5.22 9.04
CA LEU A 149 2.26 -5.36 10.35
C LEU A 149 3.27 -5.66 11.47
N GLU A 150 4.29 -6.47 11.21
CA GLU A 150 5.40 -6.70 12.17
C GLU A 150 6.21 -5.42 12.40
N MET A 151 6.54 -4.68 11.33
CA MET A 151 7.22 -3.38 11.43
C MET A 151 6.39 -2.38 12.23
N PHE A 152 5.08 -2.34 12.02
CA PHE A 152 4.16 -1.48 12.79
C PHE A 152 4.15 -1.83 14.28
N ARG A 153 4.10 -3.12 14.64
CA ARG A 153 4.18 -3.56 16.04
C ARG A 153 5.50 -3.13 16.69
N ALA A 154 6.63 -3.30 15.98
CA ALA A 154 7.94 -2.88 16.45
C ALA A 154 8.05 -1.35 16.60
N PHE A 155 7.53 -0.58 15.64
CA PHE A 155 7.45 0.87 15.73
C PHE A 155 6.59 1.31 16.92
N SER A 156 5.41 0.71 17.10
CA SER A 156 4.49 1.05 18.20
C SER A 156 5.09 0.82 19.57
N SER A 157 5.94 -0.19 19.73
CA SER A 157 6.60 -0.50 21.00
C SER A 157 7.87 0.30 21.26
N THR A 158 8.59 0.73 20.22
CA THR A 158 9.92 1.34 20.34
C THR A 158 9.99 2.80 19.91
N GLY A 159 9.04 3.28 19.14
CA GLY A 159 9.09 4.59 18.47
C GLY A 159 10.14 4.68 17.36
N ARG A 160 10.85 3.59 17.04
CA ARG A 160 11.94 3.60 16.07
C ARG A 160 11.44 3.25 14.67
N PHE A 161 11.89 4.03 13.68
CA PHE A 161 11.66 3.73 12.27
C PHE A 161 12.18 2.34 11.89
N GLN A 162 11.42 1.58 11.14
CA GLN A 162 11.73 0.22 10.72
C GLN A 162 12.19 0.20 9.26
N ALA A 163 13.31 -0.48 8.96
CA ALA A 163 13.75 -0.72 7.59
C ALA A 163 13.88 -2.24 7.35
N ARG A 164 13.32 -2.70 6.27
CA ARG A 164 13.36 -4.09 5.82
C ARG A 164 13.61 -4.18 4.32
#